data_1b8dc249284164d85a6e2e81b8f31f5c
#
_entry.id   1b8dc249284164d85a6e2e81b8f31f5c
#
_cell.length_a   1.000
_cell.length_b   1.000
_cell.length_c   1.000
_cell.angle_alpha   90.00
_cell.angle_beta   90.00
_cell.angle_gamma   90.00
#
_symmetry.space_group_name_H-M   'P 1'
#
loop_
_entity.id
_entity.type
_entity.pdbx_description
1 polymer ?
#
loop_
_entity_poly.entity_id
_entity_poly.type
_entity_poly.pdbx_seq_one_letter_code
_entity_poly.pdbx_strand_id
1 'polypeptide(L)'
;MQKRHTDRKMYFHDLEITSKEFYVSYLSTFKKLTSKSRVLEVGCGEGGNLVPFAQLGCRVTGIDIAECRIIDAKAYFSEICENATFVCCDFMKYHAPINEEEKFDVILLHDVIEHVPAKGKFLLHLKSFLKSTGVLFVGFPAWQMPFGGHQQICRSKLCSHF
;
A
#
# COMPACT_ATOMS: atom_id res chain seq x y z
N MET A 1 -22.01 2.85 -9.77
CA MET A 1 -21.08 2.41 -8.71
C MET A 1 -19.91 1.71 -9.39
N GLN A 2 -18.67 2.04 -9.06
CA GLN A 2 -17.51 1.42 -9.73
C GLN A 2 -17.39 -0.05 -9.29
N LYS A 3 -17.05 -0.96 -10.21
CA LYS A 3 -16.91 -2.41 -9.93
C LYS A 3 -16.01 -2.73 -8.74
N ARG A 4 -14.96 -1.93 -8.50
CA ARG A 4 -14.04 -2.06 -7.36
C ARG A 4 -14.73 -1.99 -5.97
N HIS A 5 -15.93 -1.41 -5.88
CA HIS A 5 -16.69 -1.35 -4.63
C HIS A 5 -17.66 -2.51 -4.45
N THR A 6 -17.97 -3.23 -5.53
CA THR A 6 -18.95 -4.32 -5.53
C THR A 6 -18.32 -5.70 -5.66
N ASP A 7 -17.14 -5.80 -6.30
CA ASP A 7 -16.38 -7.04 -6.44
C ASP A 7 -14.97 -6.87 -5.85
N ARG A 8 -14.87 -7.15 -4.56
CA ARG A 8 -13.63 -6.98 -3.79
C ARG A 8 -12.55 -7.99 -4.21
N LYS A 9 -12.93 -9.19 -4.59
CA LYS A 9 -12.00 -10.22 -5.04
C LYS A 9 -11.39 -9.86 -6.39
N MET A 10 -12.20 -9.35 -7.31
CA MET A 10 -11.69 -8.85 -8.60
C MET A 10 -10.73 -7.68 -8.36
N TYR A 11 -11.08 -6.72 -7.49
CA TYR A 11 -10.21 -5.58 -7.17
C TYR A 11 -8.87 -6.01 -6.55
N PHE A 12 -8.88 -7.02 -5.69
CA PHE A 12 -7.67 -7.62 -5.14
C PHE A 12 -6.74 -8.13 -6.24
N HIS A 13 -7.28 -8.88 -7.23
CA HIS A 13 -6.50 -9.37 -8.37
C HIS A 13 -6.02 -8.25 -9.30
N ASP A 14 -6.82 -7.21 -9.53
CA ASP A 14 -6.40 -6.06 -10.32
C ASP A 14 -5.19 -5.35 -9.67
N LEU A 15 -5.19 -5.22 -8.35
CA LEU A 15 -4.05 -4.68 -7.60
C LEU A 15 -2.82 -5.59 -7.67
N GLU A 16 -3.00 -6.91 -7.57
CA GLU A 16 -1.92 -7.89 -7.73
C GLU A 16 -1.25 -7.75 -9.10
N ILE A 17 -2.04 -7.73 -10.18
CA ILE A 17 -1.53 -7.58 -11.55
C ILE A 17 -0.79 -6.26 -11.71
N THR A 18 -1.40 -5.16 -11.27
CA THR A 18 -0.81 -3.81 -11.35
C THR A 18 0.52 -3.75 -10.59
N SER A 19 0.54 -4.28 -9.37
CA SER A 19 1.74 -4.30 -8.54
C SER A 19 2.85 -5.15 -9.16
N LYS A 20 2.51 -6.31 -9.71
CA LYS A 20 3.47 -7.19 -10.39
C LYS A 20 4.10 -6.51 -11.61
N GLU A 21 3.28 -5.92 -12.46
CA GLU A 21 3.75 -5.34 -13.73
C GLU A 21 4.51 -4.02 -13.52
N PHE A 22 4.04 -3.17 -12.60
CA PHE A 22 4.58 -1.82 -12.47
C PHE A 22 5.40 -1.62 -11.20
N TYR A 23 4.88 -1.98 -10.00
CA TYR A 23 5.55 -1.60 -8.76
C TYR A 23 6.80 -2.43 -8.52
N VAL A 24 6.71 -3.75 -8.65
CA VAL A 24 7.88 -4.63 -8.47
C VAL A 24 8.96 -4.31 -9.49
N SER A 25 8.57 -4.16 -10.77
CA SER A 25 9.51 -3.84 -11.85
C SER A 25 10.21 -2.51 -11.60
N TYR A 26 9.46 -1.46 -11.27
CA TYR A 26 10.00 -0.14 -11.01
C TYR A 26 10.89 -0.11 -9.76
N LEU A 27 10.42 -0.68 -8.65
CA LEU A 27 11.18 -0.72 -7.40
C LEU A 27 12.46 -1.53 -7.51
N SER A 28 12.47 -2.58 -8.33
CA SER A 28 13.66 -3.41 -8.57
C SER A 28 14.81 -2.64 -9.22
N THR A 29 14.52 -1.49 -9.86
CA THR A 29 15.58 -0.62 -10.41
C THR A 29 16.33 0.15 -9.31
N PHE A 30 15.73 0.36 -8.14
CA PHE A 30 16.34 1.09 -7.02
C PHE A 30 16.80 0.17 -5.90
N LYS A 31 16.12 -0.96 -5.70
CA LYS A 31 16.38 -1.86 -4.59
C LYS A 31 16.25 -3.32 -5.02
N LYS A 32 17.33 -4.09 -4.85
CA LYS A 32 17.26 -5.54 -5.05
C LYS A 32 16.36 -6.17 -3.97
N LEU A 33 15.27 -6.78 -4.39
CA LEU A 33 14.34 -7.52 -3.53
C LEU A 33 14.80 -8.96 -3.37
N THR A 34 14.74 -9.47 -2.14
CA THR A 34 15.15 -10.84 -1.78
C THR A 34 14.23 -11.38 -0.70
N SER A 35 14.34 -12.65 -0.37
CA SER A 35 13.60 -13.27 0.75
C SER A 35 13.92 -12.66 2.13
N LYS A 36 14.98 -11.87 2.24
CA LYS A 36 15.31 -11.10 3.46
C LYS A 36 14.68 -9.72 3.48
N SER A 37 14.16 -9.25 2.35
CA SER A 37 13.54 -7.92 2.23
C SER A 37 12.23 -7.87 3.00
N ARG A 38 11.98 -6.74 3.64
CA ARG A 38 10.76 -6.43 4.38
C ARG A 38 9.99 -5.33 3.65
N VAL A 39 8.75 -5.59 3.34
CA VAL A 39 7.87 -4.65 2.61
C VAL A 39 6.68 -4.30 3.49
N LEU A 40 6.41 -3.00 3.65
CA LEU A 40 5.24 -2.48 4.34
C LEU A 40 4.32 -1.80 3.34
N GLU A 41 3.03 -2.03 3.46
CA GLU A 41 2.01 -1.19 2.82
C GLU A 41 1.12 -0.56 3.88
N VAL A 42 1.03 0.78 3.85
CA VAL A 42 0.13 1.54 4.72
C VAL A 42 -1.14 1.88 3.95
N GLY A 43 -2.29 1.56 4.51
CA GLY A 43 -3.58 1.60 3.81
C GLY A 43 -3.72 0.43 2.83
N CYS A 44 -3.30 -0.76 3.26
CA CYS A 44 -3.17 -1.92 2.37
C CYS A 44 -4.50 -2.49 1.85
N GLY A 45 -5.63 -2.10 2.43
CA GLY A 45 -6.90 -2.73 2.11
C GLY A 45 -6.82 -4.25 2.29
N GLU A 46 -7.19 -4.99 1.26
CA GLU A 46 -7.12 -6.45 1.21
C GLU A 46 -5.73 -6.99 0.86
N GLY A 47 -4.74 -6.11 0.64
CA GLY A 47 -3.34 -6.50 0.45
C GLY A 47 -2.94 -6.92 -0.96
N GLY A 48 -3.77 -6.67 -1.98
CA GLY A 48 -3.47 -7.11 -3.36
C GLY A 48 -2.11 -6.64 -3.87
N ASN A 49 -1.69 -5.42 -3.55
CA ASN A 49 -0.38 -4.90 -3.93
C ASN A 49 0.80 -5.66 -3.30
N LEU A 50 0.59 -6.33 -2.15
CA LEU A 50 1.65 -7.06 -1.44
C LEU A 50 1.89 -8.46 -2.00
N VAL A 51 0.93 -9.02 -2.77
CA VAL A 51 1.02 -10.39 -3.29
C VAL A 51 2.31 -10.65 -4.09
N PRO A 52 2.69 -9.82 -5.08
CA PRO A 52 3.90 -10.08 -5.86
C PRO A 52 5.19 -10.04 -5.03
N PHE A 53 5.22 -9.21 -3.98
CA PHE A 53 6.37 -9.17 -3.06
C PHE A 53 6.43 -10.43 -2.20
N ALA A 54 5.29 -10.93 -1.73
CA ALA A 54 5.21 -12.19 -1.00
C ALA A 54 5.64 -13.37 -1.87
N GLN A 55 5.22 -13.40 -3.15
CA GLN A 55 5.65 -14.40 -4.12
C GLN A 55 7.16 -14.38 -4.42
N LEU A 56 7.82 -13.22 -4.29
CA LEU A 56 9.28 -13.09 -4.33
C LEU A 56 9.98 -13.57 -3.04
N GLY A 57 9.21 -14.01 -2.05
CA GLY A 57 9.70 -14.47 -0.76
C GLY A 57 9.93 -13.35 0.26
N CYS A 58 9.60 -12.09 -0.05
CA CYS A 58 9.73 -10.99 0.90
C CYS A 58 8.79 -11.19 2.11
N ARG A 59 9.20 -10.67 3.27
CA ARG A 59 8.32 -10.55 4.43
C ARG A 59 7.43 -9.33 4.24
N VAL A 60 6.13 -9.53 4.12
CA VAL A 60 5.18 -8.44 3.85
C VAL A 60 4.37 -8.10 5.09
N THR A 61 4.12 -6.82 5.29
CA THR A 61 3.26 -6.30 6.35
C THR A 61 2.26 -5.33 5.74
N GLY A 62 0.98 -5.55 5.99
CA GLY A 62 -0.10 -4.65 5.62
C GLY A 62 -0.73 -4.01 6.85
N ILE A 63 -0.95 -2.70 6.82
CA ILE A 63 -1.65 -1.95 7.86
C ILE A 63 -2.84 -1.24 7.23
N ASP A 64 -4.02 -1.42 7.80
CA ASP A 64 -5.22 -0.68 7.41
C ASP A 64 -6.09 -0.41 8.65
N ILE A 65 -6.88 0.67 8.59
CA ILE A 65 -7.80 1.03 9.68
C ILE A 65 -9.12 0.24 9.60
N ALA A 66 -9.45 -0.29 8.41
CA ALA A 66 -10.70 -1.01 8.17
C ALA A 66 -10.56 -2.49 8.53
N GLU A 67 -11.16 -2.89 9.64
CA GLU A 67 -11.08 -4.27 10.16
C GLU A 67 -11.58 -5.30 9.15
N CYS A 68 -12.68 -5.04 8.45
CA CYS A 68 -13.21 -5.97 7.44
C CYS A 68 -12.19 -6.26 6.32
N ARG A 69 -11.41 -5.25 5.89
CA ARG A 69 -10.39 -5.42 4.88
C ARG A 69 -9.21 -6.26 5.38
N ILE A 70 -8.82 -6.08 6.64
CA ILE A 70 -7.76 -6.87 7.27
C ILE A 70 -8.19 -8.33 7.43
N ILE A 71 -9.47 -8.60 7.73
CA ILE A 71 -10.01 -9.96 7.77
C ILE A 71 -9.90 -10.60 6.38
N ASP A 72 -10.34 -9.90 5.33
CA ASP A 72 -10.26 -10.38 3.95
C ASP A 72 -8.79 -10.59 3.51
N ALA A 73 -7.89 -9.65 3.86
CA ALA A 73 -6.46 -9.77 3.57
C ALA A 73 -5.86 -11.05 4.17
N LYS A 74 -6.15 -11.33 5.44
CA LYS A 74 -5.69 -12.57 6.11
C LYS A 74 -6.24 -13.82 5.42
N ALA A 75 -7.52 -13.80 5.02
CA ALA A 75 -8.14 -14.91 4.32
C ALA A 75 -7.49 -15.15 2.95
N TYR A 76 -7.28 -14.10 2.14
CA TYR A 76 -6.65 -14.23 0.83
C TYR A 76 -5.19 -14.69 0.93
N PHE A 77 -4.44 -14.17 1.89
CA PHE A 77 -3.02 -14.51 2.05
C PHE A 77 -2.78 -15.88 2.68
N SER A 78 -3.75 -16.46 3.38
CA SER A 78 -3.61 -17.83 3.92
C SER A 78 -3.36 -18.88 2.85
N GLU A 79 -3.80 -18.64 1.62
CA GLU A 79 -3.58 -19.50 0.46
C GLU A 79 -2.30 -19.15 -0.33
N ILE A 80 -1.69 -17.98 -0.06
CA ILE A 80 -0.56 -17.45 -0.85
C ILE A 80 0.78 -17.68 -0.15
N CYS A 81 0.88 -17.29 1.11
CA CYS A 81 2.13 -17.41 1.87
C CYS A 81 1.92 -17.27 3.39
N GLU A 82 2.86 -17.86 4.16
CA GLU A 82 2.89 -17.74 5.62
C GLU A 82 3.64 -16.49 6.12
N ASN A 83 4.37 -15.79 5.25
CA ASN A 83 5.25 -14.67 5.61
C ASN A 83 4.56 -13.29 5.55
N ALA A 84 3.23 -13.26 5.67
CA ALA A 84 2.44 -12.05 5.66
C ALA A 84 1.89 -11.71 7.05
N THR A 85 1.98 -10.45 7.43
CA THR A 85 1.39 -9.92 8.67
C THR A 85 0.41 -8.80 8.34
N PHE A 86 -0.82 -8.88 8.85
CA PHE A 86 -1.85 -7.86 8.66
C PHE A 86 -2.33 -7.32 10.00
N VAL A 87 -2.26 -5.98 10.15
CA VAL A 87 -2.58 -5.27 11.40
C VAL A 87 -3.70 -4.27 11.14
N CYS A 88 -4.78 -4.38 11.92
CA CYS A 88 -5.86 -3.41 11.93
C CYS A 88 -5.52 -2.31 12.94
N CYS A 89 -5.08 -1.14 12.49
CA CYS A 89 -4.87 0.01 13.34
C CYS A 89 -4.74 1.32 12.56
N ASP A 90 -4.88 2.42 13.27
CA ASP A 90 -4.46 3.74 12.79
C ASP A 90 -2.91 3.76 12.75
N PHE A 91 -2.36 3.95 11.54
CA PHE A 91 -0.90 3.94 11.34
C PHE A 91 -0.18 4.97 12.22
N MET A 92 -0.79 6.11 12.50
CA MET A 92 -0.19 7.12 13.38
C MET A 92 -0.04 6.66 14.84
N LYS A 93 -0.71 5.58 15.24
CA LYS A 93 -0.62 4.95 16.55
C LYS A 93 0.26 3.68 16.53
N TYR A 94 0.67 3.23 15.36
CA TYR A 94 1.54 2.06 15.22
C TYR A 94 2.98 2.48 15.53
N HIS A 95 3.69 1.67 16.32
CA HIS A 95 5.04 1.99 16.75
C HIS A 95 6.09 1.49 15.76
N ALA A 96 7.02 2.37 15.39
CA ALA A 96 8.13 2.00 14.52
C ALA A 96 9.07 1.03 15.23
N PRO A 97 9.67 0.07 14.51
CA PRO A 97 10.73 -0.77 15.04
C PRO A 97 11.93 0.07 15.51
N ILE A 98 12.48 -0.29 16.65
CA ILE A 98 13.66 0.41 17.22
C ILE A 98 14.91 0.01 16.43
N ASN A 99 15.05 -1.29 16.13
CA ASN A 99 16.22 -1.81 15.45
C ASN A 99 16.14 -1.56 13.95
N GLU A 100 17.22 -1.11 13.34
CA GLU A 100 17.32 -0.83 11.90
C GLU A 100 16.98 -2.08 11.05
N GLU A 101 17.38 -3.27 11.51
CA GLU A 101 17.15 -4.54 10.82
C GLU A 101 15.67 -4.94 10.75
N GLU A 102 14.87 -4.46 11.71
CA GLU A 102 13.43 -4.72 11.77
C GLU A 102 12.62 -3.73 10.93
N LYS A 103 13.23 -2.63 10.51
CA LYS A 103 12.62 -1.66 9.60
C LYS A 103 12.43 -2.24 8.21
N PHE A 104 11.73 -1.50 7.37
CA PHE A 104 11.33 -1.95 6.05
C PHE A 104 12.32 -1.49 4.96
N ASP A 105 12.57 -2.38 4.02
CA ASP A 105 13.36 -2.10 2.82
C ASP A 105 12.56 -1.29 1.80
N VAL A 106 11.25 -1.56 1.75
CA VAL A 106 10.30 -0.85 0.88
C VAL A 106 9.06 -0.52 1.70
N ILE A 107 8.55 0.71 1.54
CA ILE A 107 7.23 1.10 2.02
C ILE A 107 6.40 1.51 0.81
N LEU A 108 5.22 0.92 0.68
CA LEU A 108 4.21 1.28 -0.31
C LEU A 108 3.15 2.18 0.34
N LEU A 109 2.78 3.22 -0.36
CA LEU A 109 1.69 4.13 -0.01
C LEU A 109 0.88 4.39 -1.28
N HIS A 110 -0.24 3.68 -1.44
CA HIS A 110 -1.07 3.74 -2.65
C HIS A 110 -2.47 4.26 -2.30
N ASP A 111 -2.88 5.37 -2.92
CA ASP A 111 -4.17 6.04 -2.71
C ASP A 111 -4.48 6.34 -1.21
N VAL A 112 -3.48 6.78 -0.45
CA VAL A 112 -3.60 7.09 0.98
C VAL A 112 -3.25 8.53 1.29
N ILE A 113 -2.16 9.06 0.72
CA ILE A 113 -1.60 10.36 1.11
C ILE A 113 -2.59 11.52 0.89
N GLU A 114 -3.48 11.41 -0.08
CA GLU A 114 -4.52 12.39 -0.37
C GLU A 114 -5.54 12.52 0.76
N HIS A 115 -5.75 11.44 1.52
CA HIS A 115 -6.70 11.38 2.64
C HIS A 115 -6.08 11.82 3.99
N VAL A 116 -4.77 12.02 4.03
CA VAL A 116 -4.06 12.38 5.27
C VAL A 116 -4.07 13.89 5.49
N PRO A 117 -4.69 14.40 6.59
CA PRO A 117 -4.75 15.85 6.82
C PRO A 117 -3.38 16.46 7.10
N ALA A 118 -2.57 15.82 7.93
CA ALA A 118 -1.27 16.31 8.38
C ALA A 118 -0.11 15.59 7.67
N LYS A 119 -0.02 15.75 6.34
CA LYS A 119 0.93 15.02 5.47
C LYS A 119 2.39 15.05 5.97
N GLY A 120 2.87 16.22 6.44
CA GLY A 120 4.23 16.36 6.95
C GLY A 120 4.51 15.48 8.18
N LYS A 121 3.60 15.46 9.15
CA LYS A 121 3.72 14.60 10.34
C LYS A 121 3.64 13.13 9.97
N PHE A 122 2.74 12.78 9.07
CA PHE A 122 2.58 11.42 8.57
C PHE A 122 3.85 10.92 7.88
N LEU A 123 4.43 11.70 6.98
CA LEU A 123 5.67 11.34 6.28
C LEU A 123 6.87 11.22 7.22
N LEU A 124 6.96 12.07 8.24
CA LEU A 124 8.00 11.95 9.28
C LEU A 124 7.82 10.66 10.09
N HIS A 125 6.59 10.33 10.47
CA HIS A 125 6.28 9.08 11.15
C HIS A 125 6.61 7.87 10.26
N LEU A 126 6.19 7.89 9.01
CA LEU A 126 6.47 6.84 8.03
C LEU A 126 7.98 6.63 7.79
N LYS A 127 8.75 7.73 7.76
CA LYS A 127 10.22 7.67 7.65
C LYS A 127 10.86 6.87 8.80
N SER A 128 10.27 6.87 10.00
CA SER A 128 10.81 6.11 11.13
C SER A 128 10.76 4.60 10.94
N PHE A 129 9.88 4.11 10.06
CA PHE A 129 9.74 2.69 9.69
C PHE A 129 10.69 2.27 8.57
N LEU A 130 11.23 3.23 7.82
CA LEU A 130 12.06 2.95 6.65
C LEU A 130 13.52 2.78 7.07
N LYS A 131 14.19 1.77 6.52
CA LYS A 131 15.63 1.62 6.64
C LYS A 131 16.35 2.84 6.03
N SER A 132 17.57 3.11 6.49
CA SER A 132 18.41 4.17 5.94
C SER A 132 18.64 4.04 4.43
N THR A 133 18.67 2.82 3.91
CA THR A 133 18.78 2.49 2.47
C THR A 133 17.44 2.07 1.86
N GLY A 134 16.34 2.29 2.56
CA GLY A 134 15.01 1.89 2.13
C GLY A 134 14.42 2.83 1.08
N VAL A 135 13.41 2.34 0.38
CA VAL A 135 12.69 3.06 -0.68
C VAL A 135 11.23 3.26 -0.28
N LEU A 136 10.75 4.50 -0.39
CA LEU A 136 9.34 4.83 -0.26
C LEU A 136 8.74 4.99 -1.65
N PHE A 137 7.73 4.18 -1.96
CA PHE A 137 6.92 4.29 -3.16
C PHE A 137 5.58 4.95 -2.82
N VAL A 138 5.25 6.04 -3.50
CA VAL A 138 3.99 6.77 -3.28
C VAL A 138 3.22 6.83 -4.60
N GLY A 139 2.07 6.16 -4.65
CA GLY A 139 1.10 6.25 -5.72
C GLY A 139 -0.12 7.05 -5.27
N PHE A 140 -0.54 8.02 -6.06
CA PHE A 140 -1.74 8.82 -5.79
C PHE A 140 -2.32 9.33 -7.11
N PRO A 141 -3.66 9.59 -7.19
CA PRO A 141 -4.27 10.15 -8.38
C PRO A 141 -3.69 11.54 -8.66
N ALA A 142 -3.23 11.75 -9.89
CA ALA A 142 -2.73 13.06 -10.28
C ALA A 142 -3.87 14.08 -10.27
N TRP A 143 -3.64 15.24 -9.67
CA TRP A 143 -4.58 16.37 -9.66
C TRP A 143 -5.11 16.74 -11.06
N GLN A 144 -4.26 16.59 -12.07
CA GLN A 144 -4.53 16.96 -13.46
C GLN A 144 -5.18 15.83 -14.29
N MET A 145 -5.67 14.78 -13.68
CA MET A 145 -6.37 13.71 -14.42
C MET A 145 -7.67 14.23 -15.04
N PRO A 146 -7.92 14.02 -16.35
CA PRO A 146 -9.09 14.59 -17.06
C PRO A 146 -10.43 14.01 -16.57
N PHE A 147 -10.45 12.94 -15.79
CA PHE A 147 -11.66 12.24 -15.33
C PHE A 147 -12.02 12.48 -13.86
N GLY A 148 -11.42 13.50 -13.23
CA GLY A 148 -11.80 13.92 -11.90
C GLY A 148 -11.08 13.22 -10.78
N GLY A 149 -11.10 13.87 -9.62
CA GLY A 149 -10.46 13.38 -8.43
C GLY A 149 -11.05 12.06 -7.95
N HIS A 150 -10.23 11.29 -7.30
CA HIS A 150 -10.53 10.00 -6.68
C HIS A 150 -11.81 10.00 -5.82
N GLN A 151 -12.19 11.13 -5.26
CA GLN A 151 -13.32 11.26 -4.34
C GLN A 151 -14.68 11.43 -5.03
N GLN A 152 -14.74 11.53 -6.36
CA GLN A 152 -15.98 11.71 -7.13
C GLN A 152 -16.86 12.89 -6.64
N ILE A 153 -16.25 13.92 -6.09
CA ILE A 153 -16.94 15.09 -5.55
C ILE A 153 -17.58 15.91 -6.68
N CYS A 154 -16.97 15.87 -7.88
CA CYS A 154 -17.47 16.57 -9.05
C CYS A 154 -18.24 15.65 -9.99
N ARG A 155 -19.47 16.04 -10.33
CA ARG A 155 -20.31 15.38 -11.33
C ARG A 155 -20.00 15.81 -12.77
N SER A 156 -19.16 16.81 -12.95
CA SER A 156 -18.80 17.37 -14.25
C SER A 156 -17.33 17.13 -14.54
N LYS A 157 -17.03 16.72 -15.78
CA LYS A 157 -15.65 16.54 -16.27
C LYS A 157 -14.81 17.83 -16.21
N LEU A 158 -15.47 19.01 -16.22
CA LEU A 158 -14.83 20.32 -16.14
C LEU A 158 -14.51 20.77 -14.71
N CYS A 159 -15.19 20.19 -13.70
CA CYS A 159 -15.02 20.57 -12.28
C CYS A 159 -14.03 19.68 -11.52
N SER A 160 -13.31 18.80 -12.20
CA SER A 160 -12.33 17.91 -11.56
C SER A 160 -11.07 18.63 -11.07
N HIS A 161 -10.94 19.91 -11.44
CA HIS A 161 -9.76 20.73 -11.12
C HIS A 161 -10.05 21.89 -10.15
N PHE A 162 -11.28 21.97 -9.61
CA PHE A 162 -11.68 23.01 -8.65
C PHE A 162 -12.24 22.42 -7.38
#